data_069cdd135788371c5097ac1afa92af26
#
_entry.id   069cdd135788371c5097ac1afa92af26
#
_cell.length_a   1.000
_cell.length_b   1.000
_cell.length_c   1.000
_cell.angle_alpha   90.00
_cell.angle_beta   90.00
_cell.angle_gamma   90.00
#
_symmetry.space_group_name_H-M   'P 1'
#
loop_
_entity.id
_entity.type
_entity.pdbx_description
1 polymer ?
#
loop_
_entity_poly.entity_id
_entity_poly.type
_entity_poly.pdbx_seq_one_letter_code
_entity_poly.pdbx_strand_id
1 'polypeptide(L)'
;MKIIYRISDAGYNKVKPDYINNENCLKNFCNVFFDHIYDIKIIADNCSKDTLDMITIYIYPINIEQVSVGHGAGTFNLALDYALTREDDEIIYFVENDYIHIQGSPKIIKEGLELGASYVTLYLHPDKFMSPYQGGNPEVDSDGGYTTKIYRGKTQLFGMFNSTTMTFASTVKTLKEDESILRKWTNGTHPHDFQMFLELRDNGKALLCPLNTYSTHGETAWLAPLYKIKPSDTVEEWEKHLNG
;
A
#
# COMPACT_ATOMS: atom_id res chain seq x y z
N MET A 1 -10.04 12.00 -3.60
CA MET A 1 -8.83 11.14 -3.63
C MET A 1 -9.01 10.14 -4.74
N LYS A 2 -8.08 10.07 -5.66
CA LYS A 2 -8.08 9.06 -6.72
C LYS A 2 -7.32 7.83 -6.27
N ILE A 3 -7.82 6.65 -6.57
CA ILE A 3 -7.23 5.37 -6.16
C ILE A 3 -6.84 4.61 -7.41
N ILE A 4 -5.64 4.04 -7.43
CA ILE A 4 -5.16 3.20 -8.52
C ILE A 4 -4.86 1.82 -7.94
N TYR A 5 -5.78 0.89 -8.18
CA TYR A 5 -5.73 -0.47 -7.67
C TYR A 5 -5.16 -1.39 -8.75
N ARG A 6 -4.04 -2.04 -8.45
CA ARG A 6 -3.34 -2.95 -9.37
C ARG A 6 -3.70 -4.38 -9.01
N ILE A 7 -4.22 -5.15 -9.95
CA ILE A 7 -4.66 -6.53 -9.75
C ILE A 7 -4.10 -7.45 -10.83
N SER A 8 -3.69 -8.64 -10.43
CA SER A 8 -3.18 -9.68 -11.32
C SER A 8 -3.56 -11.07 -10.80
N ASP A 9 -3.72 -12.03 -11.70
CA ASP A 9 -3.86 -13.45 -11.33
C ASP A 9 -2.49 -14.10 -11.11
N ALA A 10 -1.45 -13.54 -11.70
CA ALA A 10 -0.08 -13.97 -11.51
C ALA A 10 0.55 -13.14 -10.37
N GLY A 11 0.83 -13.79 -9.25
CA GLY A 11 1.56 -13.19 -8.14
C GLY A 11 2.88 -13.92 -7.87
N TYR A 12 3.70 -13.34 -7.01
CA TYR A 12 4.87 -14.06 -6.45
C TYR A 12 4.38 -15.24 -5.61
N ASN A 13 5.13 -16.35 -5.66
CA ASN A 13 4.83 -17.53 -4.85
C ASN A 13 5.12 -17.25 -3.36
N LYS A 14 4.15 -16.66 -2.66
CA LYS A 14 4.20 -16.30 -1.25
C LYS A 14 3.18 -17.11 -0.48
N VAL A 15 3.53 -17.48 0.77
CA VAL A 15 2.58 -18.12 1.68
C VAL A 15 1.59 -17.05 2.17
N LYS A 16 0.32 -17.22 1.82
CA LYS A 16 -0.78 -16.31 2.19
C LYS A 16 -1.84 -17.07 2.98
N PRO A 17 -2.53 -16.41 3.93
CA PRO A 17 -3.75 -16.98 4.50
C PRO A 17 -4.80 -17.24 3.40
N ASP A 18 -5.64 -18.26 3.55
CA ASP A 18 -6.62 -18.66 2.54
C ASP A 18 -7.62 -17.56 2.16
N TYR A 19 -7.88 -16.66 3.11
CA TYR A 19 -8.78 -15.53 2.88
C TYR A 19 -8.13 -14.40 2.05
N ILE A 20 -6.82 -14.40 1.83
CA ILE A 20 -6.12 -13.42 0.97
C ILE A 20 -6.20 -13.91 -0.48
N ASN A 21 -7.15 -13.39 -1.20
CA ASN A 21 -7.35 -13.63 -2.63
C ASN A 21 -7.93 -12.37 -3.30
N ASN A 22 -7.95 -12.34 -4.63
CA ASN A 22 -8.39 -11.19 -5.41
C ASN A 22 -9.79 -10.71 -5.04
N GLU A 23 -10.74 -11.64 -4.87
CA GLU A 23 -12.14 -11.30 -4.57
C GLU A 23 -12.28 -10.69 -3.18
N ASN A 24 -11.77 -11.35 -2.15
CA ASN A 24 -11.88 -10.89 -0.77
C ASN A 24 -11.16 -9.55 -0.55
N CYS A 25 -9.95 -9.39 -1.11
CA CYS A 25 -9.21 -8.15 -0.98
C CYS A 25 -9.89 -6.99 -1.70
N LEU A 26 -10.39 -7.19 -2.93
CA LEU A 26 -11.12 -6.16 -3.67
C LEU A 26 -12.44 -5.81 -2.98
N LYS A 27 -13.19 -6.80 -2.50
CA LYS A 27 -14.44 -6.58 -1.75
C LYS A 27 -14.20 -5.77 -0.49
N ASN A 28 -13.22 -6.17 0.33
CA ASN A 28 -12.82 -5.42 1.52
C ASN A 28 -12.44 -3.98 1.16
N PHE A 29 -11.61 -3.82 0.14
CA PHE A 29 -11.17 -2.51 -0.32
C PHE A 29 -12.34 -1.61 -0.73
N CYS A 30 -13.27 -2.11 -1.55
CA CYS A 30 -14.46 -1.36 -1.98
C CYS A 30 -15.37 -0.98 -0.81
N ASN A 31 -15.51 -1.85 0.20
CA ASN A 31 -16.28 -1.56 1.41
C ASN A 31 -15.62 -0.44 2.24
N VAL A 32 -14.31 -0.50 2.46
CA VAL A 32 -13.58 0.49 3.27
C VAL A 32 -13.48 1.84 2.55
N PHE A 33 -13.36 1.83 1.23
CA PHE A 33 -13.25 3.02 0.38
C PHE A 33 -14.56 3.36 -0.37
N PHE A 34 -15.70 2.97 0.19
CA PHE A 34 -17.02 3.11 -0.47
C PHE A 34 -17.31 4.54 -0.94
N ASP A 35 -16.99 5.55 -0.15
CA ASP A 35 -17.16 6.96 -0.51
C ASP A 35 -16.27 7.40 -1.71
N HIS A 36 -15.31 6.57 -2.10
CA HIS A 36 -14.38 6.78 -3.21
C HIS A 36 -14.56 5.78 -4.35
N ILE A 37 -15.63 5.00 -4.36
CA ILE A 37 -15.84 3.90 -5.32
C ILE A 37 -15.77 4.36 -6.79
N TYR A 38 -16.26 5.58 -7.09
CA TYR A 38 -16.20 6.17 -8.42
C TYR A 38 -14.83 6.74 -8.79
N ASP A 39 -13.93 6.84 -7.83
CA ASP A 39 -12.57 7.34 -7.98
C ASP A 39 -11.54 6.22 -8.16
N ILE A 40 -11.98 4.96 -8.14
CA ILE A 40 -11.10 3.81 -8.31
C ILE A 40 -10.83 3.56 -9.79
N LYS A 41 -9.56 3.56 -10.18
CA LYS A 41 -9.03 3.06 -11.45
C LYS A 41 -8.41 1.68 -11.20
N ILE A 42 -8.80 0.69 -11.98
CA ILE A 42 -8.19 -0.65 -11.94
C ILE A 42 -7.17 -0.77 -13.08
N ILE A 43 -5.98 -1.27 -12.77
CA ILE A 43 -5.03 -1.80 -13.73
C ILE A 43 -5.03 -3.31 -13.57
N ALA A 44 -5.67 -4.01 -14.51
CA ALA A 44 -5.85 -5.46 -14.52
C ALA A 44 -4.79 -6.11 -15.41
N ASP A 45 -3.74 -6.67 -14.79
CA ASP A 45 -2.57 -7.22 -15.49
C ASP A 45 -2.69 -8.73 -15.63
N ASN A 46 -2.77 -9.22 -16.88
CA ASN A 46 -2.91 -10.64 -17.20
C ASN A 46 -4.02 -11.37 -16.41
N CYS A 47 -5.14 -10.67 -16.21
CA CYS A 47 -6.28 -11.24 -15.51
C CYS A 47 -7.08 -12.19 -16.42
N SER A 48 -7.54 -13.30 -15.85
CA SER A 48 -8.48 -14.21 -16.46
C SER A 48 -9.85 -13.55 -16.67
N LYS A 49 -10.67 -14.17 -17.51
CA LYS A 49 -12.06 -13.72 -17.69
C LYS A 49 -12.83 -13.72 -16.36
N ASP A 50 -12.63 -14.75 -15.53
CA ASP A 50 -13.34 -14.89 -14.25
C ASP A 50 -12.94 -13.74 -13.28
N THR A 51 -11.66 -13.38 -13.25
CA THR A 51 -11.19 -12.22 -12.46
C THR A 51 -11.76 -10.91 -13.00
N LEU A 52 -11.81 -10.73 -14.32
CA LEU A 52 -12.40 -9.53 -14.92
C LEU A 52 -13.89 -9.43 -14.64
N ASP A 53 -14.63 -10.53 -14.76
CA ASP A 53 -16.05 -10.59 -14.43
C ASP A 53 -16.28 -10.27 -12.93
N MET A 54 -15.46 -10.82 -12.04
CA MET A 54 -15.48 -10.50 -10.60
C MET A 54 -15.23 -9.02 -10.33
N ILE A 55 -14.25 -8.38 -10.97
CA ILE A 55 -13.97 -6.94 -10.81
C ILE A 55 -15.21 -6.12 -11.18
N THR A 56 -15.94 -6.49 -12.24
CA THR A 56 -17.13 -5.73 -12.70
C THR A 56 -18.31 -5.76 -11.72
N ILE A 57 -18.31 -6.66 -10.73
CA ILE A 57 -19.30 -6.66 -9.64
C ILE A 57 -19.16 -5.40 -8.77
N TYR A 58 -17.92 -4.91 -8.61
CA TYR A 58 -17.60 -3.80 -7.69
C TYR A 58 -17.27 -2.49 -8.42
N ILE A 59 -16.70 -2.57 -9.62
CA ILE A 59 -16.10 -1.44 -10.33
C ILE A 59 -16.72 -1.30 -11.73
N TYR A 60 -17.05 -0.08 -12.11
CA TYR A 60 -17.59 0.19 -13.44
C TYR A 60 -16.56 -0.13 -14.53
N PRO A 61 -16.95 -0.80 -15.63
CA PRO A 61 -16.05 -1.22 -16.70
C PRO A 61 -15.18 -0.09 -17.27
N ILE A 62 -15.69 1.14 -17.33
CA ILE A 62 -14.94 2.31 -17.83
C ILE A 62 -13.68 2.62 -16.99
N ASN A 63 -13.65 2.18 -15.75
CA ASN A 63 -12.53 2.38 -14.84
C ASN A 63 -11.53 1.20 -14.85
N ILE A 64 -11.75 0.18 -15.69
CA ILE A 64 -10.90 -1.01 -15.77
C ILE A 64 -10.02 -0.90 -17.02
N GLU A 65 -8.72 -0.91 -16.81
CA GLU A 65 -7.72 -0.98 -17.87
C GLU A 65 -7.05 -2.36 -17.85
N GLN A 66 -7.22 -3.11 -18.93
CA GLN A 66 -6.60 -4.41 -19.09
C GLN A 66 -5.24 -4.24 -19.74
N VAL A 67 -4.22 -4.83 -19.14
CA VAL A 67 -2.83 -4.75 -19.60
C VAL A 67 -2.18 -6.13 -19.57
N SER A 68 -1.02 -6.25 -20.21
CA SER A 68 -0.21 -7.47 -20.21
C SER A 68 1.25 -7.11 -19.98
N VAL A 69 1.56 -6.74 -18.77
CA VAL A 69 2.91 -6.32 -18.33
C VAL A 69 3.65 -7.48 -17.67
N GLY A 70 2.97 -8.21 -16.78
CA GLY A 70 3.47 -9.43 -16.14
C GLY A 70 4.39 -9.20 -14.93
N HIS A 71 4.50 -7.97 -14.43
CA HIS A 71 5.34 -7.69 -13.25
C HIS A 71 4.97 -6.38 -12.54
N GLY A 72 5.25 -6.32 -11.22
CA GLY A 72 4.83 -5.22 -10.33
C GLY A 72 5.44 -3.86 -10.66
N ALA A 73 6.69 -3.80 -11.09
CA ALA A 73 7.33 -2.53 -11.44
C ALA A 73 6.67 -1.87 -12.67
N GLY A 74 6.37 -2.66 -13.70
CA GLY A 74 5.73 -2.15 -14.91
C GLY A 74 4.29 -1.67 -14.64
N THR A 75 3.49 -2.44 -13.89
CA THR A 75 2.12 -2.01 -13.52
C THR A 75 2.13 -0.77 -12.61
N PHE A 76 3.15 -0.62 -11.75
CA PHE A 76 3.34 0.61 -10.98
C PHE A 76 3.65 1.81 -11.90
N ASN A 77 4.51 1.64 -12.91
CA ASN A 77 4.81 2.72 -13.84
C ASN A 77 3.57 3.16 -14.65
N LEU A 78 2.71 2.23 -15.08
CA LEU A 78 1.41 2.58 -15.69
C LEU A 78 0.51 3.35 -14.71
N ALA A 79 0.48 2.92 -13.44
CA ALA A 79 -0.25 3.63 -12.40
C ALA A 79 0.30 5.05 -12.18
N LEU A 80 1.62 5.20 -12.17
CA LEU A 80 2.29 6.50 -12.06
C LEU A 80 1.99 7.39 -13.28
N ASP A 81 2.07 6.85 -14.51
CA ASP A 81 1.72 7.58 -15.73
C ASP A 81 0.30 8.16 -15.63
N TYR A 82 -0.67 7.35 -15.23
CA TYR A 82 -2.03 7.83 -15.01
C TYR A 82 -2.11 8.89 -13.90
N ALA A 83 -1.43 8.69 -12.78
CA ALA A 83 -1.40 9.65 -11.67
C ALA A 83 -0.86 11.02 -12.10
N LEU A 84 0.21 11.04 -12.90
CA LEU A 84 0.85 12.28 -13.35
C LEU A 84 -0.02 13.13 -14.31
N THR A 85 -1.09 12.56 -14.88
CA THR A 85 -2.08 13.32 -15.68
C THR A 85 -3.09 14.07 -14.84
N ARG A 86 -3.10 13.88 -13.51
CA ARG A 86 -4.09 14.47 -12.61
C ARG A 86 -3.64 15.83 -12.10
N GLU A 87 -4.57 16.55 -11.46
CA GLU A 87 -4.30 17.87 -10.89
C GLU A 87 -3.35 17.78 -9.69
N ASP A 88 -2.51 18.79 -9.51
CA ASP A 88 -1.40 18.78 -8.55
C ASP A 88 -1.83 18.54 -7.09
N ASP A 89 -3.00 19.01 -6.70
CA ASP A 89 -3.56 18.88 -5.36
C ASP A 89 -4.35 17.58 -5.12
N GLU A 90 -4.59 16.79 -6.18
CA GLU A 90 -5.23 15.48 -6.00
C GLU A 90 -4.33 14.54 -5.19
N ILE A 91 -4.97 13.82 -4.26
CA ILE A 91 -4.34 12.72 -3.54
C ILE A 91 -4.49 11.46 -4.40
N ILE A 92 -3.40 10.79 -4.64
CA ILE A 92 -3.34 9.46 -5.27
C ILE A 92 -3.04 8.42 -4.20
N TYR A 93 -3.77 7.31 -4.22
CA TYR A 93 -3.48 6.13 -3.41
C TYR A 93 -3.21 4.94 -4.32
N PHE A 94 -1.96 4.45 -4.34
CA PHE A 94 -1.54 3.24 -5.05
C PHE A 94 -1.78 2.03 -4.16
N VAL A 95 -2.42 0.99 -4.72
CA VAL A 95 -2.80 -0.21 -3.95
C VAL A 95 -2.47 -1.47 -4.75
N GLU A 96 -1.94 -2.50 -4.07
CA GLU A 96 -1.79 -3.85 -4.60
C GLU A 96 -2.96 -4.76 -4.17
N ASN A 97 -3.23 -5.82 -4.95
CA ASN A 97 -4.43 -6.66 -4.82
C ASN A 97 -4.40 -7.65 -3.64
N ASP A 98 -3.38 -7.64 -2.83
CA ASP A 98 -3.23 -8.54 -1.67
C ASP A 98 -3.18 -7.79 -0.34
N TYR A 99 -3.91 -6.68 -0.26
CA TYR A 99 -4.06 -5.90 0.96
C TYR A 99 -5.46 -6.02 1.55
N ILE A 100 -5.52 -6.11 2.88
CA ILE A 100 -6.74 -5.90 3.69
C ILE A 100 -6.63 -4.54 4.37
N HIS A 101 -7.74 -3.79 4.38
CA HIS A 101 -7.85 -2.47 4.98
C HIS A 101 -8.86 -2.45 6.12
N ILE A 102 -8.64 -1.57 7.09
CA ILE A 102 -9.55 -1.32 8.23
C ILE A 102 -10.37 -0.07 7.96
N GLN A 103 -11.61 -0.03 8.47
CA GLN A 103 -12.50 1.14 8.41
C GLN A 103 -11.82 2.40 8.92
N GLY A 104 -12.02 3.51 8.20
CA GLY A 104 -11.38 4.79 8.49
C GLY A 104 -10.08 5.05 7.72
N SER A 105 -9.54 4.06 6.99
CA SER A 105 -8.35 4.20 6.15
C SER A 105 -8.27 5.49 5.34
N PRO A 106 -9.34 5.94 4.62
CA PRO A 106 -9.30 7.20 3.86
C PRO A 106 -9.02 8.45 4.70
N LYS A 107 -9.54 8.48 5.94
CA LYS A 107 -9.30 9.60 6.87
C LYS A 107 -7.85 9.63 7.34
N ILE A 108 -7.28 8.46 7.61
CA ILE A 108 -5.90 8.33 8.10
C ILE A 108 -4.89 8.73 7.02
N ILE A 109 -5.13 8.39 5.75
CA ILE A 109 -4.33 8.90 4.63
C ILE A 109 -4.33 10.42 4.62
N LYS A 110 -5.50 11.05 4.65
CA LYS A 110 -5.64 12.51 4.65
C LYS A 110 -4.94 13.14 5.86
N GLU A 111 -5.13 12.57 7.04
CA GLU A 111 -4.51 13.05 8.27
C GLU A 111 -2.98 13.02 8.22
N GLY A 112 -2.39 11.94 7.68
CA GLY A 112 -0.94 11.84 7.51
C GLY A 112 -0.40 12.90 6.53
N LEU A 113 -1.08 13.15 5.41
CA LEU A 113 -0.71 14.21 4.47
C LEU A 113 -0.88 15.62 5.07
N GLU A 114 -1.92 15.86 5.87
CA GLU A 114 -2.13 17.13 6.59
C GLU A 114 -1.03 17.43 7.62
N LEU A 115 -0.32 16.41 8.12
CA LEU A 115 0.86 16.58 8.96
C LEU A 115 2.12 17.04 8.18
N GLY A 116 2.01 17.19 6.86
CA GLY A 116 3.10 17.59 5.98
C GLY A 116 3.92 16.41 5.45
N ALA A 117 3.40 15.18 5.54
CA ALA A 117 4.04 14.04 4.90
C ALA A 117 4.05 14.18 3.38
N SER A 118 5.15 13.81 2.74
CA SER A 118 5.22 13.65 1.29
C SER A 118 4.50 12.38 0.84
N TYR A 119 4.58 11.34 1.69
CA TYR A 119 4.00 10.01 1.45
C TYR A 119 3.35 9.47 2.73
N VAL A 120 2.28 8.70 2.57
CA VAL A 120 1.60 8.01 3.66
C VAL A 120 1.37 6.55 3.27
N THR A 121 1.80 5.61 4.09
CA THR A 121 1.37 4.22 4.02
C THR A 121 0.50 3.89 5.22
N LEU A 122 -0.43 2.94 5.06
CA LEU A 122 -1.28 2.44 6.14
C LEU A 122 -0.75 1.16 6.75
N TYR A 123 0.29 0.58 6.13
CA TYR A 123 0.86 -0.70 6.47
C TYR A 123 2.12 -0.53 7.33
N LEU A 124 1.98 -0.85 8.60
CA LEU A 124 3.10 -0.91 9.53
C LEU A 124 3.81 -2.25 9.39
N HIS A 125 4.83 -2.28 8.53
CA HIS A 125 5.54 -3.52 8.19
C HIS A 125 6.25 -4.12 9.42
N PRO A 126 6.07 -5.43 9.72
CA PRO A 126 6.65 -6.08 10.91
C PRO A 126 8.17 -6.09 10.97
N ASP A 127 8.87 -5.95 9.83
CA ASP A 127 10.34 -5.91 9.78
C ASP A 127 10.97 -4.82 10.67
N LYS A 128 10.20 -3.81 11.04
CA LYS A 128 10.61 -2.73 11.95
C LYS A 128 10.75 -3.17 13.41
N PHE A 129 10.23 -4.35 13.74
CA PHE A 129 10.18 -4.91 15.09
C PHE A 129 10.96 -6.22 15.22
N MET A 130 11.72 -6.57 14.20
CA MET A 130 12.49 -7.81 14.13
C MET A 130 13.97 -7.49 14.01
N SER A 131 14.83 -8.27 14.69
CA SER A 131 16.27 -8.11 14.50
C SER A 131 16.68 -8.39 13.04
N PRO A 132 17.75 -7.81 12.53
CA PRO A 132 18.24 -8.08 11.17
C PRO A 132 18.49 -9.60 10.91
N TYR A 133 18.87 -10.36 11.94
CA TYR A 133 19.05 -11.80 11.86
C TYR A 133 17.75 -12.59 11.65
N GLN A 134 16.61 -11.99 11.96
CA GLN A 134 15.27 -12.55 11.77
C GLN A 134 14.59 -12.03 10.50
N GLY A 135 15.32 -11.32 9.65
CA GLY A 135 14.77 -10.68 8.44
C GLY A 135 14.26 -9.26 8.67
N GLY A 136 14.64 -8.65 9.77
CA GLY A 136 14.32 -7.26 10.08
C GLY A 136 14.88 -6.27 9.06
N ASN A 137 14.28 -5.09 9.03
CA ASN A 137 14.69 -3.97 8.18
C ASN A 137 16.18 -3.63 8.44
N PRO A 138 16.97 -3.31 7.41
CA PRO A 138 18.40 -2.98 7.59
C PRO A 138 18.70 -1.80 8.52
N GLU A 139 17.72 -0.93 8.79
CA GLU A 139 17.86 0.22 9.71
C GLU A 139 17.36 -0.10 11.13
N VAL A 140 16.97 -1.34 11.42
CA VAL A 140 16.60 -1.79 12.76
C VAL A 140 17.86 -2.06 13.57
N ASP A 141 17.85 -1.68 14.83
CA ASP A 141 18.95 -1.99 15.76
C ASP A 141 19.11 -3.51 15.94
N SER A 142 20.29 -3.95 16.40
CA SER A 142 20.63 -5.37 16.52
C SER A 142 19.66 -6.16 17.42
N ASP A 143 18.98 -5.50 18.35
CA ASP A 143 17.99 -6.05 19.26
C ASP A 143 16.54 -5.99 18.73
N GLY A 144 16.32 -5.42 17.53
CA GLY A 144 15.00 -5.32 16.90
C GLY A 144 14.26 -4.02 17.17
N GLY A 145 14.94 -2.97 17.68
CA GLY A 145 14.37 -1.63 17.84
C GLY A 145 14.47 -0.79 16.57
N TYR A 146 13.48 0.05 16.30
CA TYR A 146 13.49 1.02 15.20
C TYR A 146 13.37 2.44 15.74
N THR A 147 14.41 3.24 15.56
CA THR A 147 14.39 4.65 15.98
C THR A 147 13.68 5.50 14.94
N THR A 148 12.58 6.17 15.34
CA THR A 148 11.80 7.02 14.44
C THR A 148 11.31 8.29 15.11
N LYS A 149 11.00 9.31 14.28
CA LYS A 149 10.27 10.50 14.73
C LYS A 149 8.78 10.18 14.81
N ILE A 150 8.17 10.60 15.93
CA ILE A 150 6.72 10.44 16.15
C ILE A 150 6.04 11.79 15.98
N TYR A 151 4.96 11.78 15.21
CA TYR A 151 4.10 12.94 14.95
C TYR A 151 2.72 12.69 15.55
N ARG A 152 2.17 13.71 16.20
CA ARG A 152 0.80 13.65 16.74
C ARG A 152 -0.17 14.16 15.68
N GLY A 153 -0.98 13.27 15.14
CA GLY A 153 -2.13 13.61 14.34
C GLY A 153 -3.35 14.01 15.18
N LYS A 154 -4.47 14.24 14.51
CA LYS A 154 -5.75 14.58 15.15
C LYS A 154 -6.34 13.39 15.90
N THR A 155 -6.22 12.19 15.33
CA THR A 155 -6.86 10.97 15.85
C THR A 155 -5.85 9.96 16.38
N GLN A 156 -4.60 9.98 15.93
CA GLN A 156 -3.57 9.02 16.33
C GLN A 156 -2.15 9.52 16.14
N LEU A 157 -1.19 8.68 16.51
CA LEU A 157 0.24 8.93 16.31
C LEU A 157 0.71 8.31 15.00
N PHE A 158 1.65 8.99 14.35
CA PHE A 158 2.34 8.53 13.13
C PHE A 158 3.84 8.45 13.39
N GLY A 159 4.46 7.40 12.87
CA GLY A 159 5.93 7.29 12.81
C GLY A 159 6.43 7.59 11.40
N MET A 160 7.68 8.05 11.29
CA MET A 160 8.39 8.19 10.01
C MET A 160 9.09 6.88 9.68
N PHE A 161 8.84 6.33 8.48
CA PHE A 161 9.35 5.02 8.07
C PHE A 161 10.02 5.05 6.68
N ASN A 162 10.42 3.88 6.17
CA ASN A 162 11.30 3.75 5.02
C ASN A 162 10.88 2.68 3.99
N SER A 163 9.66 2.14 4.09
CA SER A 163 9.14 1.15 3.12
C SER A 163 7.62 1.07 3.15
N THR A 164 7.01 0.66 2.04
CA THR A 164 5.56 0.66 1.83
C THR A 164 5.03 -0.62 1.20
N THR A 165 5.92 -1.49 0.71
CA THR A 165 5.56 -2.62 -0.18
C THR A 165 4.64 -2.13 -1.31
N MET A 166 5.01 -1.01 -1.97
CA MET A 166 4.35 -0.36 -3.11
C MET A 166 2.86 0.00 -2.92
N THR A 167 2.38 0.08 -1.65
CA THR A 167 1.03 0.56 -1.30
C THR A 167 1.14 1.81 -0.44
N PHE A 168 0.90 2.97 -1.05
CA PHE A 168 1.08 4.29 -0.42
C PHE A 168 0.27 5.39 -1.10
N ALA A 169 0.07 6.49 -0.39
CA ALA A 169 -0.56 7.70 -0.91
C ALA A 169 0.43 8.87 -0.98
N SER A 170 0.17 9.77 -1.93
CA SER A 170 0.88 11.05 -2.09
C SER A 170 0.00 12.06 -2.84
N THR A 171 0.41 13.32 -2.91
CA THR A 171 -0.19 14.29 -3.84
C THR A 171 0.45 14.16 -5.22
N VAL A 172 -0.30 14.49 -6.27
CA VAL A 172 0.21 14.50 -7.65
C VAL A 172 1.42 15.44 -7.78
N LYS A 173 1.38 16.58 -7.13
CA LYS A 173 2.52 17.51 -7.09
C LYS A 173 3.79 16.81 -6.60
N THR A 174 3.72 16.11 -5.47
CA THR A 174 4.85 15.36 -4.91
C THR A 174 5.33 14.26 -5.87
N LEU A 175 4.39 13.53 -6.51
CA LEU A 175 4.73 12.50 -7.49
C LEU A 175 5.47 13.07 -8.70
N LYS A 176 5.06 14.26 -9.20
CA LYS A 176 5.75 14.97 -10.30
C LYS A 176 7.15 15.43 -9.90
N GLU A 177 7.31 15.95 -8.68
CA GLU A 177 8.62 16.36 -8.16
C GLU A 177 9.58 15.18 -8.04
N ASP A 178 9.09 14.00 -7.66
CA ASP A 178 9.87 12.82 -7.33
C ASP A 178 9.89 11.75 -8.45
N GLU A 179 9.29 12.03 -9.61
CA GLU A 179 9.11 11.08 -10.71
C GLU A 179 10.41 10.35 -11.07
N SER A 180 11.52 11.07 -11.15
CA SER A 180 12.81 10.50 -11.52
C SER A 180 13.29 9.43 -10.53
N ILE A 181 13.06 9.65 -9.22
CA ILE A 181 13.42 8.69 -8.17
C ILE A 181 12.48 7.48 -8.22
N LEU A 182 11.16 7.74 -8.34
CA LEU A 182 10.15 6.67 -8.44
C LEU A 182 10.46 5.73 -9.60
N ARG A 183 10.73 6.27 -10.80
CA ARG A 183 11.07 5.48 -11.99
C ARG A 183 12.41 4.79 -11.89
N LYS A 184 13.41 5.39 -11.27
CA LYS A 184 14.72 4.77 -11.05
C LYS A 184 14.59 3.44 -10.31
N TRP A 185 13.80 3.39 -9.25
CA TRP A 185 13.66 2.22 -8.40
C TRP A 185 12.55 1.25 -8.83
N THR A 186 11.84 1.60 -9.91
CA THR A 186 10.88 0.73 -10.60
C THR A 186 11.31 0.41 -12.03
N ASN A 187 12.59 0.65 -12.37
CA ASN A 187 13.18 0.28 -13.64
C ASN A 187 13.57 -1.20 -13.60
N GLY A 188 12.81 -2.04 -14.29
CA GLY A 188 12.99 -3.49 -14.29
C GLY A 188 11.68 -4.23 -14.06
N THR A 189 11.75 -5.44 -13.51
CA THR A 189 10.56 -6.27 -13.27
C THR A 189 10.08 -6.21 -11.82
N HIS A 190 10.96 -5.85 -10.88
CA HIS A 190 10.68 -5.82 -9.46
C HIS A 190 10.90 -4.39 -8.92
N PRO A 191 9.93 -3.82 -8.17
CA PRO A 191 10.13 -2.54 -7.52
C PRO A 191 11.04 -2.67 -6.30
N HIS A 192 11.93 -1.71 -6.11
CA HIS A 192 12.85 -1.64 -4.98
C HIS A 192 12.40 -0.53 -4.01
N ASP A 193 11.26 -0.74 -3.36
CA ASP A 193 10.61 0.30 -2.55
C ASP A 193 11.44 0.76 -1.35
N PHE A 194 12.15 -0.13 -0.68
CA PHE A 194 13.03 0.24 0.43
C PHE A 194 14.10 1.26 -0.02
N GLN A 195 14.84 0.96 -1.10
CA GLN A 195 15.85 1.87 -1.64
C GLN A 195 15.22 3.17 -2.16
N MET A 196 14.03 3.08 -2.75
CA MET A 196 13.26 4.22 -3.23
C MET A 196 12.95 5.20 -2.07
N PHE A 197 12.43 4.69 -0.97
CA PHE A 197 12.08 5.53 0.18
C PHE A 197 13.30 6.01 0.97
N LEU A 198 14.42 5.31 0.93
CA LEU A 198 15.69 5.84 1.45
C LEU A 198 16.15 7.05 0.65
N GLU A 199 16.18 6.96 -0.70
CA GLU A 199 16.56 8.07 -1.56
C GLU A 199 15.60 9.26 -1.45
N LEU A 200 14.29 9.01 -1.40
CA LEU A 200 13.28 10.04 -1.15
C LEU A 200 13.51 10.75 0.18
N ARG A 201 13.79 10.01 1.26
CA ARG A 201 14.13 10.57 2.58
C ARG A 201 15.37 11.44 2.52
N ASP A 202 16.42 10.99 1.82
CA ASP A 202 17.67 11.74 1.67
C ASP A 202 17.45 13.04 0.86
N ASN A 203 16.40 13.10 0.05
CA ASN A 203 15.91 14.30 -0.64
C ASN A 203 14.85 15.09 0.17
N GLY A 204 14.74 14.83 1.47
CA GLY A 204 13.88 15.59 2.39
C GLY A 204 12.41 15.20 2.36
N LYS A 205 12.03 14.09 1.72
CA LYS A 205 10.66 13.60 1.68
C LYS A 205 10.35 12.69 2.88
N ALA A 206 9.22 12.92 3.54
CA ALA A 206 8.80 12.14 4.69
C ALA A 206 7.74 11.10 4.30
N LEU A 207 7.97 9.85 4.67
CA LEU A 207 6.97 8.78 4.64
C LEU A 207 6.42 8.58 6.05
N LEU A 208 5.14 8.82 6.25
CA LEU A 208 4.46 8.57 7.53
C LEU A 208 3.59 7.31 7.46
N CYS A 209 3.57 6.58 8.57
CA CYS A 209 2.67 5.45 8.80
C CYS A 209 2.01 5.59 10.18
N PRO A 210 0.70 5.33 10.31
CA PRO A 210 0.06 5.30 11.62
C PRO A 210 0.65 4.18 12.48
N LEU A 211 0.89 4.45 13.77
CA LEU A 211 1.40 3.44 14.70
C LEU A 211 0.36 2.34 15.01
N ASN A 212 -0.93 2.65 14.92
CA ASN A 212 -1.96 1.65 14.77
C ASN A 212 -2.16 1.43 13.28
N THR A 213 -1.77 0.26 12.79
CA THR A 213 -1.88 -0.07 11.36
C THR A 213 -3.33 -0.01 10.87
N TYR A 214 -3.54 0.41 9.61
CA TYR A 214 -4.86 0.44 8.96
C TYR A 214 -4.93 -0.43 7.71
N SER A 215 -3.82 -1.07 7.36
CA SER A 215 -3.81 -2.12 6.34
C SER A 215 -2.73 -3.15 6.63
N THR A 216 -2.87 -4.31 6.01
CA THR A 216 -1.83 -5.34 6.00
C THR A 216 -1.59 -5.86 4.60
N HIS A 217 -0.34 -6.14 4.28
CA HIS A 217 0.04 -6.97 3.14
C HIS A 217 -0.29 -8.43 3.45
N GLY A 218 -0.78 -9.18 2.47
CA GLY A 218 -1.35 -10.51 2.66
C GLY A 218 -0.37 -11.67 2.78
N GLU A 219 0.92 -11.43 2.96
CA GLU A 219 1.90 -12.49 3.20
C GLU A 219 1.90 -12.88 4.68
N THR A 220 1.71 -14.18 4.99
CA THR A 220 1.51 -14.67 6.37
C THR A 220 2.61 -14.23 7.34
N ALA A 221 3.88 -14.27 6.90
CA ALA A 221 5.02 -13.85 7.72
C ALA A 221 5.07 -12.33 7.98
N TRP A 222 4.35 -11.55 7.18
CA TRP A 222 4.44 -10.10 7.16
C TRP A 222 3.09 -9.41 7.42
N LEU A 223 2.13 -10.11 8.03
CA LEU A 223 0.90 -9.49 8.50
C LEU A 223 1.23 -8.40 9.52
N ALA A 224 0.64 -7.21 9.34
CA ALA A 224 0.91 -6.10 10.24
C ALA A 224 0.46 -6.40 11.67
N PRO A 225 1.23 -5.98 12.69
CA PRO A 225 0.86 -6.18 14.07
C PRO A 225 -0.38 -5.33 14.43
N LEU A 226 -1.32 -5.93 15.13
CA LEU A 226 -2.52 -5.26 15.63
C LEU A 226 -2.39 -4.97 17.13
N TYR A 227 -2.81 -3.78 17.55
CA TYR A 227 -2.72 -3.38 18.95
C TYR A 227 -3.49 -4.33 19.87
N LYS A 228 -2.83 -4.81 20.93
CA LYS A 228 -3.35 -5.79 21.91
C LYS A 228 -3.60 -7.20 21.38
N ILE A 229 -3.23 -7.51 20.14
CA ILE A 229 -3.34 -8.84 19.57
C ILE A 229 -1.97 -9.53 19.67
N LYS A 230 -1.96 -10.79 20.10
CA LYS A 230 -0.73 -11.58 20.11
C LYS A 230 -0.31 -11.92 18.69
N PRO A 231 1.00 -12.03 18.41
CA PRO A 231 1.47 -12.44 17.08
C PRO A 231 0.85 -13.75 16.57
N SER A 232 0.58 -14.71 17.46
CA SER A 232 -0.07 -15.99 17.12
C SER A 232 -1.50 -15.82 16.59
N ASP A 233 -2.19 -14.79 16.99
CA ASP A 233 -3.62 -14.57 16.71
C ASP A 233 -3.83 -13.58 15.55
N THR A 234 -2.74 -13.05 15.00
CA THR A 234 -2.78 -11.98 13.97
C THR A 234 -3.48 -12.43 12.69
N VAL A 235 -3.29 -13.68 12.26
CA VAL A 235 -3.94 -14.23 11.05
C VAL A 235 -5.47 -14.20 11.18
N GLU A 236 -5.99 -14.74 12.29
CA GLU A 236 -7.43 -14.82 12.56
C GLU A 236 -8.03 -13.42 12.79
N GLU A 237 -7.27 -12.51 13.37
CA GLU A 237 -7.75 -11.16 13.64
C GLU A 237 -7.89 -10.34 12.35
N TRP A 238 -6.95 -10.47 11.41
CA TRP A 238 -7.07 -9.83 10.10
C TRP A 238 -8.23 -10.38 9.27
N GLU A 239 -8.56 -11.67 9.40
CA GLU A 239 -9.72 -12.26 8.74
C GLU A 239 -11.04 -11.55 9.13
N LYS A 240 -11.18 -11.14 10.39
CA LYS A 240 -12.38 -10.41 10.86
C LYS A 240 -12.59 -9.06 10.15
N HIS A 241 -11.53 -8.47 9.63
CA HIS A 241 -11.60 -7.20 8.90
C HIS A 241 -12.02 -7.33 7.44
N LEU A 242 -12.20 -8.55 6.89
CA LEU A 242 -12.60 -8.76 5.50
C LEU A 242 -13.90 -8.06 5.10
N ASN A 243 -14.82 -7.93 6.00
CA ASN A 243 -16.12 -7.33 5.72
C ASN A 243 -16.19 -5.81 6.00
N GLY A 244 -15.07 -5.19 6.37
CA GLY A 244 -14.94 -3.75 6.62
C GLY A 244 -15.31 -3.34 8.03
#